data_a55d5e6def05d2f123673d249e71d39e
#
_entry.id   a55d5e6def05d2f123673d249e71d39e
#
_cell.length_a   1.000
_cell.length_b   1.000
_cell.length_c   1.000
_cell.angle_alpha   90.00
_cell.angle_beta   90.00
_cell.angle_gamma   90.00
#
_symmetry.space_group_name_H-M   'P 1'
#
loop_
_entity.id
_entity.type
_entity.pdbx_description
1 polymer ?
#
loop_
_entity_poly.entity_id
_entity_poly.type
_entity_poly.pdbx_seq_one_letter_code
_entity_poly.pdbx_strand_id
1 'polypeptide(L)'
;VWRQADKYNVPRIGYVNKMDRSGANFFEVVRQVKDVLGATPCPIQIPVGAEETFKGVVDLVQMKAIIWHDETMGAEYEVDDIPADLQAEAEEWRDKMLETLAECDDTLMEKYFDDPSTITEEEIKAAIRKGTLSMQINPMICGSSFKNKGVQTLLDAVCAYLPSPEDTPAIEGTDPRDPSVTITRKPL
;
A
#
# COMPACT_ATOMS: atom_id res chain seq x y z
N VAL A 1 -10.92 -9.69 12.66
CA VAL A 1 -10.49 -8.32 12.34
C VAL A 1 -10.86 -7.98 10.89
N TRP A 2 -10.46 -8.76 9.85
CA TRP A 2 -10.69 -8.41 8.43
C TRP A 2 -12.18 -8.18 8.12
N ARG A 3 -13.05 -9.15 8.47
CA ARG A 3 -14.51 -9.05 8.28
C ARG A 3 -15.14 -7.87 9.02
N GLN A 4 -14.57 -7.46 10.15
CA GLN A 4 -15.04 -6.26 10.86
C GLN A 4 -14.68 -4.99 10.10
N ALA A 5 -13.47 -4.93 9.52
CA ALA A 5 -13.06 -3.82 8.67
C ALA A 5 -13.97 -3.71 7.42
N ASP A 6 -14.34 -4.85 6.80
CA ASP A 6 -15.29 -4.85 5.69
C ASP A 6 -16.67 -4.34 6.13
N LYS A 7 -17.16 -4.82 7.26
CA LYS A 7 -18.48 -4.40 7.80
C LYS A 7 -18.58 -2.90 8.05
N TYR A 8 -17.48 -2.27 8.46
CA TYR A 8 -17.45 -0.85 8.81
C TYR A 8 -16.80 0.03 7.72
N ASN A 9 -16.54 -0.54 6.55
CA ASN A 9 -15.90 0.15 5.42
C ASN A 9 -14.59 0.85 5.82
N VAL A 10 -13.71 0.14 6.53
CA VAL A 10 -12.42 0.67 7.00
C VAL A 10 -11.34 0.37 5.96
N PRO A 11 -10.81 1.39 5.26
CA PRO A 11 -9.67 1.23 4.37
C PRO A 11 -8.45 0.70 5.10
N ARG A 12 -7.62 -0.09 4.41
CA ARG A 12 -6.47 -0.76 5.05
C ARG A 12 -5.31 -0.98 4.10
N ILE A 13 -4.12 -1.00 4.67
CA ILE A 13 -2.88 -1.39 4.03
C ILE A 13 -2.43 -2.71 4.64
N GLY A 14 -1.98 -3.65 3.83
CA GLY A 14 -1.36 -4.89 4.29
C GLY A 14 0.15 -4.71 4.45
N TYR A 15 0.67 -4.93 5.65
CA TYR A 15 2.12 -4.94 5.92
C TYR A 15 2.59 -6.36 6.24
N VAL A 16 3.32 -6.97 5.31
CA VAL A 16 3.90 -8.29 5.50
C VAL A 16 5.18 -8.17 6.32
N ASN A 17 5.03 -8.40 7.61
CA ASN A 17 6.10 -8.24 8.59
C ASN A 17 6.98 -9.50 8.70
N LYS A 18 8.13 -9.35 9.34
CA LYS A 18 9.07 -10.44 9.62
C LYS A 18 9.69 -11.05 8.36
N MET A 19 9.95 -10.24 7.35
CA MET A 19 10.60 -10.70 6.12
C MET A 19 12.01 -11.25 6.33
N ASP A 20 12.63 -10.99 7.49
CA ASP A 20 13.92 -11.48 7.95
C ASP A 20 13.86 -12.88 8.60
N ARG A 21 12.69 -13.48 8.75
CA ARG A 21 12.52 -14.78 9.40
C ARG A 21 12.48 -15.92 8.39
N SER A 22 12.97 -17.07 8.84
CA SER A 22 12.90 -18.32 8.06
C SER A 22 11.44 -18.64 7.69
N GLY A 23 11.19 -18.98 6.43
CA GLY A 23 9.87 -19.23 5.86
C GLY A 23 9.12 -17.97 5.43
N ALA A 24 9.73 -16.78 5.50
CA ALA A 24 9.11 -15.56 5.02
C ALA A 24 8.91 -15.60 3.50
N ASN A 25 7.67 -15.38 3.06
CA ASN A 25 7.32 -15.35 1.64
C ASN A 25 6.23 -14.31 1.41
N PHE A 26 6.62 -13.17 0.85
CA PHE A 26 5.72 -12.06 0.55
C PHE A 26 4.62 -12.45 -0.44
N PHE A 27 5.00 -13.09 -1.53
CA PHE A 27 4.08 -13.42 -2.62
C PHE A 27 3.03 -14.46 -2.20
N GLU A 28 3.41 -15.40 -1.34
CA GLU A 28 2.47 -16.35 -0.76
C GLU A 28 1.43 -15.64 0.14
N VAL A 29 1.85 -14.64 0.92
CA VAL A 29 0.90 -13.83 1.73
C VAL A 29 -0.03 -13.03 0.82
N VAL A 30 0.48 -12.41 -0.25
CA VAL A 30 -0.35 -11.70 -1.24
C VAL A 30 -1.39 -12.65 -1.85
N ARG A 31 -0.98 -13.85 -2.24
CA ARG A 31 -1.89 -14.88 -2.75
C ARG A 31 -2.95 -15.26 -1.72
N GLN A 32 -2.57 -15.46 -0.46
CA GLN A 32 -3.52 -15.78 0.62
C GLN A 32 -4.51 -14.65 0.90
N VAL A 33 -4.11 -13.39 0.80
CA VAL A 33 -5.02 -12.26 0.92
C VAL A 33 -6.11 -12.32 -0.15
N LYS A 34 -5.75 -12.69 -1.37
CA LYS A 34 -6.72 -12.90 -2.46
C LYS A 34 -7.60 -14.14 -2.22
N ASP A 35 -6.98 -15.30 -2.03
CA ASP A 35 -7.68 -16.58 -2.05
C ASP A 35 -8.50 -16.85 -0.79
N VAL A 36 -7.99 -16.44 0.39
CA VAL A 36 -8.62 -16.73 1.68
C VAL A 36 -9.49 -15.59 2.18
N LEU A 37 -9.06 -14.34 1.96
CA LEU A 37 -9.78 -13.17 2.45
C LEU A 37 -10.73 -12.58 1.39
N GLY A 38 -10.62 -13.03 0.12
CA GLY A 38 -11.46 -12.52 -0.97
C GLY A 38 -11.23 -11.05 -1.28
N ALA A 39 -10.04 -10.54 -0.98
CA ALA A 39 -9.66 -9.15 -1.19
C ALA A 39 -8.89 -8.98 -2.50
N THR A 40 -8.69 -7.73 -2.92
CA THR A 40 -7.85 -7.37 -4.07
C THR A 40 -6.53 -6.82 -3.56
N PRO A 41 -5.50 -7.67 -3.31
CA PRO A 41 -4.19 -7.18 -2.91
C PRO A 41 -3.53 -6.46 -4.08
N CYS A 42 -2.98 -5.30 -3.82
CA CYS A 42 -2.22 -4.50 -4.77
C CYS A 42 -0.80 -4.30 -4.22
N PRO A 43 0.17 -5.16 -4.55
CA PRO A 43 1.56 -4.95 -4.19
C PRO A 43 2.08 -3.64 -4.77
N ILE A 44 2.53 -2.73 -3.91
CA ILE A 44 3.17 -1.47 -4.30
C ILE A 44 4.68 -1.52 -4.03
N GLN A 45 5.13 -2.59 -3.42
CA GLN A 45 6.53 -2.93 -3.19
C GLN A 45 6.73 -4.43 -3.33
N ILE A 46 7.94 -4.83 -3.70
CA ILE A 46 8.39 -6.22 -3.64
C ILE A 46 9.68 -6.32 -2.81
N PRO A 47 9.95 -7.45 -2.13
CA PRO A 47 11.13 -7.57 -1.28
C PRO A 47 12.43 -7.69 -2.08
N VAL A 48 13.52 -7.13 -1.56
CA VAL A 48 14.88 -7.38 -2.02
C VAL A 48 15.51 -8.40 -1.06
N GLY A 49 15.58 -9.64 -1.52
CA GLY A 49 15.96 -10.78 -0.70
C GLY A 49 14.82 -11.27 0.21
N ALA A 50 15.06 -12.37 0.89
CA ALA A 50 14.12 -12.94 1.86
C ALA A 50 14.92 -13.59 2.99
N GLU A 51 14.27 -13.80 4.12
CA GLU A 51 14.88 -14.41 5.31
C GLU A 51 16.16 -13.68 5.72
N GLU A 52 17.28 -14.37 5.89
CA GLU A 52 18.56 -13.78 6.30
C GLU A 52 19.12 -12.80 5.25
N THR A 53 18.71 -12.93 3.99
CA THR A 53 19.15 -12.06 2.90
C THR A 53 18.25 -10.84 2.69
N PHE A 54 17.17 -10.70 3.46
CA PHE A 54 16.26 -9.55 3.36
C PHE A 54 16.97 -8.25 3.73
N LYS A 55 17.18 -7.39 2.76
CA LYS A 55 17.89 -6.11 2.92
C LYS A 55 17.09 -4.88 2.57
N GLY A 56 15.98 -5.03 1.85
CA GLY A 56 15.21 -3.89 1.38
C GLY A 56 13.97 -4.24 0.60
N VAL A 57 13.47 -3.26 -0.12
CA VAL A 57 12.31 -3.38 -1.00
C VAL A 57 12.57 -2.68 -2.33
N VAL A 58 11.90 -3.10 -3.38
CA VAL A 58 11.73 -2.31 -4.60
C VAL A 58 10.41 -1.59 -4.50
N ASP A 59 10.42 -0.28 -4.61
CA ASP A 59 9.23 0.55 -4.76
C ASP A 59 8.75 0.50 -6.21
N LEU A 60 7.58 -0.07 -6.44
CA LEU A 60 7.02 -0.24 -7.78
C LEU A 60 6.42 1.06 -8.34
N VAL A 61 6.17 2.05 -7.49
CA VAL A 61 5.69 3.37 -7.93
C VAL A 61 6.84 4.18 -8.53
N GLN A 62 7.98 4.21 -7.86
CA GLN A 62 9.18 4.94 -8.29
C GLN A 62 10.12 4.13 -9.18
N MET A 63 9.99 2.81 -9.17
CA MET A 63 10.93 1.87 -9.80
C MET A 63 12.37 2.09 -9.29
N LYS A 64 12.50 2.10 -7.97
CA LYS A 64 13.76 2.23 -7.25
C LYS A 64 13.86 1.19 -6.14
N ALA A 65 15.08 0.77 -5.82
CA ALA A 65 15.35 -0.05 -4.66
C ALA A 65 15.61 0.83 -3.43
N ILE A 66 15.04 0.44 -2.30
CA ILE A 66 15.26 1.07 -0.99
C ILE A 66 15.95 0.03 -0.12
N ILE A 67 17.20 0.28 0.22
CA ILE A 67 18.07 -0.67 0.93
C ILE A 67 18.41 -0.12 2.31
N TRP A 68 18.14 -0.89 3.35
CA TRP A 68 18.50 -0.54 4.73
C TRP A 68 19.81 -1.18 5.14
N HIS A 69 20.61 -0.43 5.90
CA HIS A 69 21.89 -0.87 6.43
C HIS A 69 21.72 -1.45 7.83
N ASP A 70 22.24 -2.66 8.07
CA ASP A 70 22.18 -3.33 9.37
C ASP A 70 23.00 -2.60 10.44
N GLU A 71 24.07 -1.92 10.03
CA GLU A 71 25.00 -1.17 10.89
C GLU A 71 24.30 -0.02 11.63
N THR A 72 23.27 0.59 11.03
CA THR A 72 22.49 1.67 11.63
C THR A 72 21.19 1.17 12.27
N MET A 73 21.01 -0.14 12.40
CA MET A 73 19.76 -0.75 12.87
C MET A 73 18.51 -0.25 12.10
N GLY A 74 18.65 -0.08 10.78
CA GLY A 74 17.58 0.36 9.89
C GLY A 74 17.19 1.85 10.03
N ALA A 75 17.98 2.66 10.73
CA ALA A 75 17.73 4.10 10.82
C ALA A 75 18.04 4.83 9.50
N GLU A 76 19.04 4.35 8.78
CA GLU A 76 19.46 4.89 7.49
C GLU A 76 19.15 3.90 6.37
N TYR A 77 18.77 4.45 5.23
CA TYR A 77 18.54 3.70 4.00
C TYR A 77 19.04 4.49 2.79
N GLU A 78 19.32 3.79 1.74
CA GLU A 78 19.71 4.34 0.45
C GLU A 78 18.63 4.04 -0.59
N VAL A 79 18.47 4.96 -1.53
CA VAL A 79 17.59 4.79 -2.69
C VAL A 79 18.47 4.63 -3.91
N ASP A 80 18.46 3.43 -4.47
CA ASP A 80 19.32 3.01 -5.57
C ASP A 80 18.53 2.54 -6.79
N ASP A 81 19.24 2.25 -7.86
CA ASP A 81 18.66 1.52 -8.99
C ASP A 81 18.30 0.08 -8.60
N ILE A 82 17.28 -0.45 -9.27
CA ILE A 82 16.85 -1.83 -9.03
C ILE A 82 17.98 -2.78 -9.40
N PRO A 83 18.35 -3.75 -8.54
CA PRO A 83 19.31 -4.79 -8.89
C PRO A 83 18.94 -5.49 -10.20
N ALA A 84 19.95 -5.73 -11.05
CA ALA A 84 19.73 -6.27 -12.40
C ALA A 84 18.98 -7.62 -12.42
N ASP A 85 19.17 -8.43 -11.39
CA ASP A 85 18.49 -9.72 -11.19
C ASP A 85 17.02 -9.59 -10.78
N LEU A 86 16.61 -8.42 -10.28
CA LEU A 86 15.22 -8.12 -9.88
C LEU A 86 14.49 -7.23 -10.88
N GLN A 87 15.18 -6.70 -11.89
CA GLN A 87 14.59 -5.74 -12.82
C GLN A 87 13.35 -6.31 -13.53
N ALA A 88 13.47 -7.51 -14.10
CA ALA A 88 12.36 -8.16 -14.81
C ALA A 88 11.17 -8.47 -13.88
N GLU A 89 11.44 -8.91 -12.65
CA GLU A 89 10.39 -9.18 -11.66
C GLU A 89 9.69 -7.88 -11.23
N ALA A 90 10.45 -6.80 -11.04
CA ALA A 90 9.90 -5.50 -10.70
C ALA A 90 9.00 -4.94 -11.82
N GLU A 91 9.42 -5.07 -13.07
CA GLU A 91 8.62 -4.67 -14.23
C GLU A 91 7.32 -5.47 -14.32
N GLU A 92 7.37 -6.78 -14.13
CA GLU A 92 6.18 -7.65 -14.11
C GLU A 92 5.21 -7.25 -12.97
N TRP A 93 5.71 -7.00 -11.76
CA TRP A 93 4.87 -6.60 -10.64
C TRP A 93 4.35 -5.17 -10.78
N ARG A 94 5.11 -4.27 -11.40
CA ARG A 94 4.62 -2.94 -11.75
C ARG A 94 3.46 -3.02 -12.74
N ASP A 95 3.58 -3.84 -13.77
CA ASP A 95 2.51 -4.02 -14.75
C ASP A 95 1.23 -4.57 -14.11
N LYS A 96 1.33 -5.59 -13.27
CA LYS A 96 0.20 -6.10 -12.47
C LYS A 96 -0.41 -5.05 -11.54
N MET A 97 0.42 -4.19 -10.94
CA MET A 97 -0.05 -3.07 -10.13
C MET A 97 -0.85 -2.08 -10.98
N LEU A 98 -0.33 -1.68 -12.14
CA LEU A 98 -1.00 -0.75 -13.04
C LEU A 98 -2.31 -1.33 -13.60
N GLU A 99 -2.34 -2.61 -13.97
CA GLU A 99 -3.57 -3.32 -14.37
C GLU A 99 -4.63 -3.26 -13.26
N THR A 100 -4.25 -3.58 -12.02
CA THR A 100 -5.14 -3.52 -10.86
C THR A 100 -5.66 -2.09 -10.61
N LEU A 101 -4.82 -1.09 -10.78
CA LEU A 101 -5.20 0.32 -10.59
C LEU A 101 -6.08 0.86 -11.72
N ALA A 102 -5.87 0.39 -12.95
CA ALA A 102 -6.69 0.72 -14.11
C ALA A 102 -8.17 0.30 -13.91
N GLU A 103 -8.41 -0.81 -13.20
CA GLU A 103 -9.76 -1.24 -12.82
C GLU A 103 -10.47 -0.26 -11.86
N CYS A 104 -9.70 0.59 -11.16
CA CYS A 104 -10.20 1.53 -10.17
C CYS A 104 -10.33 2.98 -10.69
N ASP A 105 -9.70 3.29 -11.84
CA ASP A 105 -9.61 4.65 -12.37
C ASP A 105 -9.67 4.68 -13.90
N ASP A 106 -10.76 5.22 -14.44
CA ASP A 106 -11.00 5.26 -15.89
C ASP A 106 -9.92 6.04 -16.66
N THR A 107 -9.38 7.13 -16.07
CA THR A 107 -8.33 7.93 -16.69
C THR A 107 -7.02 7.14 -16.77
N LEU A 108 -6.71 6.40 -15.73
CA LEU A 108 -5.52 5.55 -15.71
C LEU A 108 -5.70 4.34 -16.63
N MET A 109 -6.93 3.81 -16.73
CA MET A 109 -7.26 2.74 -17.66
C MET A 109 -7.03 3.16 -19.13
N GLU A 110 -7.47 4.35 -19.52
CA GLU A 110 -7.23 4.86 -20.88
C GLU A 110 -5.73 4.94 -21.20
N LYS A 111 -4.92 5.50 -20.30
CA LYS A 111 -3.47 5.58 -20.46
C LYS A 111 -2.78 4.22 -20.45
N TYR A 112 -3.24 3.30 -19.62
CA TYR A 112 -2.68 1.94 -19.54
C TYR A 112 -2.83 1.18 -20.86
N PHE A 113 -3.96 1.35 -21.55
CA PHE A 113 -4.19 0.72 -22.85
C PHE A 113 -3.53 1.44 -24.02
N ASP A 114 -3.36 2.77 -23.94
CA ASP A 114 -2.74 3.56 -24.99
C ASP A 114 -1.20 3.49 -24.90
N ASP A 115 -0.63 3.97 -23.82
CA ASP A 115 0.80 3.92 -23.54
C ASP A 115 1.08 3.98 -22.02
N PRO A 116 1.35 2.84 -21.36
CA PRO A 116 1.63 2.80 -19.92
C PRO A 116 2.83 3.63 -19.49
N SER A 117 3.76 3.94 -20.41
CA SER A 117 4.95 4.74 -20.09
C SER A 117 4.64 6.21 -19.80
N THR A 118 3.44 6.68 -20.19
CA THR A 118 2.97 8.04 -19.95
C THR A 118 2.35 8.25 -18.57
N ILE A 119 2.15 7.17 -17.82
CA ILE A 119 1.57 7.22 -16.48
C ILE A 119 2.62 7.77 -15.49
N THR A 120 2.31 8.89 -14.87
CA THR A 120 3.20 9.53 -13.90
C THR A 120 3.09 8.91 -12.51
N GLU A 121 4.11 9.16 -11.69
CA GLU A 121 4.13 8.75 -10.28
C GLU A 121 2.93 9.31 -9.49
N GLU A 122 2.59 10.57 -9.74
CA GLU A 122 1.49 11.27 -9.10
C GLU A 122 0.14 10.62 -9.44
N GLU A 123 -0.04 10.22 -10.69
CA GLU A 123 -1.25 9.51 -11.14
C GLU A 123 -1.35 8.13 -10.51
N ILE A 124 -0.24 7.40 -10.39
CA ILE A 124 -0.22 6.11 -9.69
C ILE A 124 -0.58 6.30 -8.22
N LYS A 125 0.04 7.25 -7.53
CA LYS A 125 -0.26 7.55 -6.12
C LYS A 125 -1.72 7.95 -5.90
N ALA A 126 -2.26 8.77 -6.80
CA ALA A 126 -3.67 9.18 -6.76
C ALA A 126 -4.61 7.96 -6.95
N ALA A 127 -4.30 7.08 -7.90
CA ALA A 127 -5.08 5.87 -8.14
C ALA A 127 -5.01 4.87 -6.97
N ILE A 128 -3.83 4.66 -6.37
CA ILE A 128 -3.67 3.85 -5.15
C ILE A 128 -4.54 4.40 -4.03
N ARG A 129 -4.48 5.72 -3.78
CA ARG A 129 -5.31 6.35 -2.76
C ARG A 129 -6.80 6.19 -3.04
N LYS A 130 -7.24 6.48 -4.25
CA LYS A 130 -8.64 6.34 -4.69
C LYS A 130 -9.14 4.91 -4.48
N GLY A 131 -8.40 3.92 -4.99
CA GLY A 131 -8.75 2.50 -4.84
C GLY A 131 -8.75 2.02 -3.39
N THR A 132 -7.85 2.57 -2.55
CA THR A 132 -7.79 2.25 -1.11
C THR A 132 -8.99 2.83 -0.37
N LEU A 133 -9.30 4.12 -0.57
CA LEU A 133 -10.41 4.80 0.10
C LEU A 133 -11.78 4.23 -0.33
N SER A 134 -11.92 3.81 -1.58
CA SER A 134 -13.12 3.12 -2.09
C SER A 134 -13.18 1.64 -1.74
N MET A 135 -12.16 1.11 -1.04
CA MET A 135 -12.03 -0.30 -0.66
C MET A 135 -11.97 -1.31 -1.82
N GLN A 136 -11.64 -0.85 -3.01
CA GLN A 136 -11.50 -1.69 -4.19
C GLN A 136 -10.18 -2.46 -4.17
N ILE A 137 -9.13 -1.88 -3.59
CA ILE A 137 -7.82 -2.51 -3.43
C ILE A 137 -7.32 -2.46 -1.99
N ASN A 138 -6.35 -3.32 -1.71
CA ASN A 138 -5.57 -3.29 -0.48
C ASN A 138 -4.09 -3.18 -0.84
N PRO A 139 -3.45 -2.00 -0.73
CA PRO A 139 -2.01 -1.87 -0.95
C PRO A 139 -1.24 -2.83 -0.06
N MET A 140 -0.28 -3.54 -0.65
CA MET A 140 0.55 -4.52 0.05
C MET A 140 2.00 -4.06 0.03
N ILE A 141 2.60 -4.01 1.22
CA ILE A 141 3.99 -3.66 1.45
C ILE A 141 4.63 -4.67 2.39
N CYS A 142 5.94 -4.67 2.49
CA CYS A 142 6.65 -5.63 3.33
C CYS A 142 7.83 -5.01 4.09
N GLY A 143 8.30 -5.74 5.10
CA GLY A 143 9.45 -5.30 5.89
C GLY A 143 9.74 -6.18 7.10
N SER A 144 10.64 -5.71 7.93
CA SER A 144 10.96 -6.27 9.24
C SER A 144 10.96 -5.18 10.29
N SER A 145 9.85 -5.05 11.03
CA SER A 145 9.70 -4.01 12.06
C SER A 145 10.75 -4.13 13.16
N PHE A 146 11.16 -5.36 13.52
CA PHE A 146 12.18 -5.59 14.53
C PHE A 146 13.55 -5.05 14.11
N LYS A 147 13.88 -5.16 12.82
CA LYS A 147 15.11 -4.60 12.24
C LYS A 147 14.93 -3.18 11.70
N ASN A 148 13.77 -2.57 11.91
CA ASN A 148 13.40 -1.24 11.42
C ASN A 148 13.55 -1.09 9.89
N LYS A 149 13.46 -2.19 9.13
CA LYS A 149 13.51 -2.20 7.66
C LYS A 149 12.09 -2.12 7.09
N GLY A 150 11.79 -1.09 6.29
CA GLY A 150 10.48 -0.88 5.69
C GLY A 150 9.46 -0.18 6.60
N VAL A 151 9.85 0.31 7.78
CA VAL A 151 8.94 1.05 8.68
C VAL A 151 8.69 2.46 8.17
N GLN A 152 9.72 3.13 7.66
CA GLN A 152 9.60 4.47 7.10
C GLN A 152 8.64 4.46 5.90
N THR A 153 8.82 3.53 4.97
CA THR A 153 7.93 3.39 3.80
C THR A 153 6.50 3.01 4.17
N LEU A 154 6.31 2.25 5.27
CA LEU A 154 4.98 1.99 5.83
C LEU A 154 4.32 3.28 6.32
N LEU A 155 5.04 4.13 7.07
CA LEU A 155 4.51 5.39 7.58
C LEU A 155 4.17 6.35 6.44
N ASP A 156 5.02 6.43 5.42
CA ASP A 156 4.76 7.22 4.21
C ASP A 156 3.50 6.71 3.49
N ALA A 157 3.33 5.39 3.35
CA ALA A 157 2.14 4.79 2.75
C ALA A 157 0.87 5.07 3.58
N VAL A 158 0.95 5.06 4.91
CA VAL A 158 -0.17 5.46 5.80
C VAL A 158 -0.58 6.90 5.52
N CYS A 159 0.38 7.83 5.46
CA CYS A 159 0.09 9.24 5.16
C CYS A 159 -0.45 9.45 3.74
N ALA A 160 0.09 8.71 2.77
CA ALA A 160 -0.28 8.88 1.36
C ALA A 160 -1.64 8.25 1.02
N TYR A 161 -1.98 7.08 1.56
CA TYR A 161 -3.06 6.25 1.04
C TYR A 161 -4.23 5.99 1.99
N LEU A 162 -4.06 6.18 3.31
CA LEU A 162 -5.17 6.02 4.26
C LEU A 162 -5.96 7.33 4.42
N PRO A 163 -7.25 7.23 4.84
CA PRO A 163 -8.07 8.41 5.02
C PRO A 163 -7.57 9.30 6.15
N SER A 164 -7.55 10.59 5.92
CA SER A 164 -7.43 11.61 6.96
C SER A 164 -8.79 11.88 7.62
N PRO A 165 -8.84 12.60 8.75
CA PRO A 165 -10.12 13.04 9.30
C PRO A 165 -10.97 13.86 8.31
N GLU A 166 -10.34 14.55 7.36
CA GLU A 166 -11.04 15.36 6.34
C GLU A 166 -11.74 14.49 5.29
N ASP A 167 -11.26 13.27 5.04
CA ASP A 167 -11.87 12.32 4.13
C ASP A 167 -13.11 11.63 4.74
N THR A 168 -13.36 11.81 6.05
CA THR A 168 -14.49 11.20 6.73
C THR A 168 -15.71 12.12 6.73
N PRO A 169 -16.93 11.58 6.58
CA PRO A 169 -18.13 12.41 6.67
C PRO A 169 -18.25 13.04 8.06
N ALA A 170 -18.88 14.19 8.09
CA ALA A 170 -19.18 14.86 9.35
C ALA A 170 -20.03 13.96 10.27
N ILE A 171 -19.73 13.99 11.57
CA ILE A 171 -20.49 13.24 12.55
C ILE A 171 -21.81 13.96 12.82
N GLU A 172 -22.92 13.27 12.65
CA GLU A 172 -24.25 13.77 12.99
C GLU A 172 -24.72 13.17 14.33
N GLY A 173 -25.29 14.00 15.15
CA GLY A 173 -25.88 13.63 16.42
C GLY A 173 -27.11 14.49 16.71
N THR A 174 -27.90 14.11 17.71
CA THR A 174 -29.06 14.91 18.16
C THR A 174 -28.67 15.79 19.34
N ASP A 175 -29.29 16.98 19.45
CA ASP A 175 -29.13 17.82 20.62
C ASP A 175 -29.73 17.10 21.85
N PRO A 176 -28.96 16.94 22.95
CA PRO A 176 -29.47 16.31 24.16
C PRO A 176 -30.68 17.03 24.81
N ARG A 177 -30.88 18.30 24.47
CA ARG A 177 -31.97 19.15 25.01
C ARG A 177 -33.20 19.13 24.10
N ASP A 178 -32.97 18.92 22.79
CA ASP A 178 -34.04 18.82 21.78
C ASP A 178 -33.70 17.77 20.74
N PRO A 179 -34.23 16.54 20.86
CA PRO A 179 -33.96 15.44 19.94
C PRO A 179 -34.42 15.70 18.48
N SER A 180 -35.21 16.74 18.23
CA SER A 180 -35.60 17.12 16.87
C SER A 180 -34.50 17.92 16.15
N VAL A 181 -33.50 18.39 16.86
CA VAL A 181 -32.38 19.17 16.31
C VAL A 181 -31.20 18.26 16.02
N THR A 182 -30.81 18.18 14.74
CA THR A 182 -29.58 17.49 14.33
C THR A 182 -28.39 18.44 14.42
N ILE A 183 -27.34 18.01 15.12
CA ILE A 183 -26.08 18.75 15.24
C ILE A 183 -25.04 18.01 14.40
N THR A 184 -24.41 18.74 13.47
CA THR A 184 -23.32 18.21 12.65
C THR A 184 -21.98 18.73 13.14
N ARG A 185 -20.99 17.85 13.28
CA ARG A 185 -19.59 18.18 13.61
C ARG A 185 -18.69 17.72 12.49
N LYS A 186 -18.02 18.67 11.85
CA LYS A 186 -16.95 18.38 10.89
C LYS A 186 -15.64 18.12 11.63
N PRO A 187 -14.74 17.28 11.08
CA PRO A 187 -13.36 17.24 11.54
C PRO A 187 -12.73 18.63 11.39
N LEU A 188 -11.85 19.00 12.31
CA LEU A 188 -11.16 20.31 12.33
C LEU A 188 -9.99 20.30 11.37
#